data_336100d0d124525c010f7dc7652d5d03
#
_entry.id   336100d0d124525c010f7dc7652d5d03
#
_cell.length_a   1.000
_cell.length_b   1.000
_cell.length_c   1.000
_cell.angle_alpha   90.00
_cell.angle_beta   90.00
_cell.angle_gamma   90.00
#
_symmetry.space_group_name_H-M   'P 1'
#
loop_
_entity.id
_entity.type
_entity.pdbx_description
1 polymer ?
#
loop_
_entity_poly.entity_id
_entity_poly.type
_entity_poly.pdbx_seq_one_letter_code
_entity_poly.pdbx_strand_id
1 'polypeptide(L)'
;MELRLDAKDHNASSLVVTADDKNWVDTSFSTIQDVLKSSKNKNGYLRTPWTQLAVQIIGVMLGFILSLWAAQKISPNLSIENPLLISFIFVLLLFSNIWTFLNTKILSFIDKQFPNVKFYRSGKDKINWVINVGGTAIIGAAVLYLLGKSFTFMGEILGSFINNLK
;
A
#
# COMPACT_ATOMS: atom_id res chain seq x y z
N MET A 1 -22.90 0.21 -28.67
CA MET A 1 -22.59 0.61 -27.30
C MET A 1 -21.50 -0.30 -26.76
N GLU A 2 -20.43 0.26 -26.21
CA GLU A 2 -19.30 -0.47 -25.65
C GLU A 2 -18.98 0.06 -24.25
N LEU A 3 -18.92 -0.81 -23.24
CA LEU A 3 -18.48 -0.50 -21.90
C LEU A 3 -17.23 -1.33 -21.62
N ARG A 4 -16.10 -0.65 -21.42
CA ARG A 4 -14.84 -1.25 -21.00
C ARG A 4 -14.53 -0.84 -19.59
N LEU A 5 -14.39 -1.81 -18.69
CA LEU A 5 -13.98 -1.58 -17.29
C LEU A 5 -12.63 -2.26 -17.06
N ASP A 6 -11.63 -1.47 -16.68
CA ASP A 6 -10.31 -1.99 -16.35
C ASP A 6 -10.17 -2.13 -14.84
N ALA A 7 -9.79 -3.33 -14.39
CA ALA A 7 -9.63 -3.66 -12.98
C ALA A 7 -8.35 -3.09 -12.37
N LYS A 8 -7.36 -2.75 -13.19
CA LYS A 8 -6.04 -2.27 -12.74
C LYS A 8 -5.90 -0.76 -12.88
N ASP A 9 -6.36 -0.22 -14.01
CA ASP A 9 -6.25 1.19 -14.31
C ASP A 9 -7.64 1.80 -14.52
N HIS A 10 -8.06 2.69 -13.62
CA HIS A 10 -9.35 3.37 -13.71
C HIS A 10 -9.42 4.32 -14.93
N ASN A 11 -8.27 4.87 -15.38
CA ASN A 11 -8.20 5.75 -16.52
C ASN A 11 -8.36 5.00 -17.86
N ALA A 12 -8.14 3.68 -17.85
CA ALA A 12 -8.37 2.82 -19.01
C ALA A 12 -9.83 2.35 -19.12
N SER A 13 -10.69 2.74 -18.19
CA SER A 13 -12.12 2.47 -18.26
C SER A 13 -12.83 3.47 -19.14
N SER A 14 -13.64 3.00 -20.07
CA SER A 14 -14.35 3.86 -21.05
C SER A 14 -15.77 3.36 -21.31
N LEU A 15 -16.66 4.31 -21.57
CA LEU A 15 -18.03 4.08 -22.02
C LEU A 15 -18.22 4.80 -23.35
N VAL A 16 -18.52 4.04 -24.40
CA VAL A 16 -18.83 4.57 -25.74
C VAL A 16 -20.25 4.17 -26.10
N VAL A 17 -21.09 5.17 -26.36
CA VAL A 17 -22.48 4.97 -26.83
C VAL A 17 -22.60 5.66 -28.18
N THR A 18 -23.02 4.90 -29.20
CA THR A 18 -23.16 5.39 -30.57
C THR A 18 -24.50 4.94 -31.12
N ALA A 19 -25.29 5.86 -31.67
CA ALA A 19 -26.51 5.59 -32.40
C ALA A 19 -26.88 6.79 -33.22
N ASP A 20 -27.82 6.67 -34.16
CA ASP A 20 -28.32 7.74 -35.00
C ASP A 20 -29.27 8.70 -34.26
N ASP A 21 -29.93 8.23 -33.21
CA ASP A 21 -30.82 9.03 -32.37
C ASP A 21 -30.07 9.60 -31.16
N LYS A 22 -29.97 10.94 -31.18
CA LYS A 22 -29.30 11.69 -30.10
C LYS A 22 -29.97 11.47 -28.73
N ASN A 23 -31.30 11.49 -28.68
CA ASN A 23 -32.02 11.33 -27.40
C ASN A 23 -31.80 9.98 -26.80
N TRP A 24 -31.73 8.95 -27.64
CA TRP A 24 -31.40 7.59 -27.19
C TRP A 24 -29.97 7.50 -26.65
N VAL A 25 -29.00 8.15 -27.31
CA VAL A 25 -27.60 8.20 -26.84
C VAL A 25 -27.51 8.87 -25.48
N ASP A 26 -28.10 10.06 -25.33
CA ASP A 26 -28.05 10.83 -24.09
C ASP A 26 -28.74 10.08 -22.93
N THR A 27 -29.90 9.48 -23.18
CA THR A 27 -30.63 8.68 -22.17
C THR A 27 -29.87 7.42 -21.76
N SER A 28 -29.33 6.69 -22.72
CA SER A 28 -28.57 5.48 -22.47
C SER A 28 -27.27 5.77 -21.71
N PHE A 29 -26.57 6.85 -22.11
CA PHE A 29 -25.34 7.28 -21.44
C PHE A 29 -25.62 7.67 -19.98
N SER A 30 -26.63 8.50 -19.72
CA SER A 30 -27.00 8.95 -18.38
C SER A 30 -27.44 7.77 -17.49
N THR A 31 -28.26 6.86 -18.02
CA THR A 31 -28.72 5.69 -17.27
C THR A 31 -27.56 4.82 -16.83
N ILE A 32 -26.62 4.53 -17.73
CA ILE A 32 -25.44 3.72 -17.39
C ILE A 32 -24.54 4.46 -16.41
N GLN A 33 -24.35 5.77 -16.61
CA GLN A 33 -23.54 6.57 -15.70
C GLN A 33 -24.12 6.57 -14.29
N ASP A 34 -25.44 6.65 -14.13
CA ASP A 34 -26.11 6.59 -12.83
C ASP A 34 -25.96 5.22 -12.15
N VAL A 35 -26.09 4.14 -12.92
CA VAL A 35 -25.83 2.77 -12.41
C VAL A 35 -24.38 2.63 -11.96
N LEU A 36 -23.41 3.13 -12.74
CA LEU A 36 -21.99 3.08 -12.38
C LEU A 36 -21.70 3.95 -11.14
N LYS A 37 -22.30 5.14 -11.03
CA LYS A 37 -22.16 6.01 -9.84
C LYS A 37 -22.73 5.34 -8.59
N SER A 38 -23.92 4.73 -8.68
CA SER A 38 -24.54 4.03 -7.55
C SER A 38 -23.77 2.79 -7.10
N SER A 39 -23.05 2.17 -8.02
CA SER A 39 -22.22 0.97 -7.80
C SER A 39 -20.76 1.30 -7.49
N LYS A 40 -20.43 2.58 -7.22
CA LYS A 40 -19.06 3.03 -7.00
C LYS A 40 -18.39 2.27 -5.85
N ASN A 41 -17.29 1.61 -6.15
CA ASN A 41 -16.47 0.92 -5.17
C ASN A 41 -15.60 1.92 -4.38
N LYS A 42 -15.61 1.79 -3.04
CA LYS A 42 -14.78 2.62 -2.14
C LYS A 42 -13.30 2.20 -2.11
N ASN A 43 -12.93 1.09 -2.73
CA ASN A 43 -11.55 0.58 -2.74
C ASN A 43 -10.56 1.49 -3.50
N GLY A 44 -11.04 2.43 -4.29
CA GLY A 44 -10.21 3.40 -5.01
C GLY A 44 -9.27 4.21 -4.11
N TYR A 45 -9.62 4.41 -2.83
CA TYR A 45 -8.74 5.10 -1.89
C TYR A 45 -7.44 4.35 -1.59
N LEU A 46 -7.48 3.00 -1.61
CA LEU A 46 -6.31 2.16 -1.34
C LEU A 46 -5.38 1.99 -2.55
N ARG A 47 -5.81 2.47 -3.72
CA ARG A 47 -5.05 2.35 -4.98
C ARG A 47 -4.58 3.70 -5.51
N THR A 48 -4.55 4.70 -4.65
CA THR A 48 -4.04 6.03 -5.01
C THR A 48 -2.51 6.06 -4.98
N PRO A 49 -1.88 6.99 -5.71
CA PRO A 49 -0.44 7.25 -5.59
C PRO A 49 -0.01 7.54 -4.14
N TRP A 50 -0.91 8.10 -3.33
CA TRP A 50 -0.68 8.36 -1.90
C TRP A 50 -0.46 7.09 -1.09
N THR A 51 -1.21 6.02 -1.38
CA THR A 51 -1.01 4.72 -0.72
C THR A 51 0.34 4.13 -1.08
N GLN A 52 0.75 4.23 -2.35
CA GLN A 52 2.06 3.79 -2.79
C GLN A 52 3.18 4.59 -2.10
N LEU A 53 3.03 5.91 -2.02
CA LEU A 53 3.97 6.78 -1.33
C LEU A 53 4.04 6.44 0.18
N ALA A 54 2.90 6.23 0.84
CA ALA A 54 2.85 5.84 2.25
C ALA A 54 3.58 4.52 2.50
N VAL A 55 3.36 3.50 1.68
CA VAL A 55 4.06 2.21 1.77
C VAL A 55 5.57 2.41 1.59
N GLN A 56 6.00 3.25 0.65
CA GLN A 56 7.42 3.56 0.43
C GLN A 56 8.04 4.26 1.63
N ILE A 57 7.38 5.29 2.18
CA ILE A 57 7.89 6.03 3.36
C ILE A 57 8.04 5.08 4.55
N ILE A 58 7.01 4.26 4.83
CA ILE A 58 7.06 3.27 5.93
C ILE A 58 8.24 2.32 5.73
N GLY A 59 8.46 1.87 4.50
CA GLY A 59 9.58 0.99 4.19
C GLY A 59 10.94 1.60 4.38
N VAL A 60 11.12 2.84 3.96
CA VAL A 60 12.37 3.58 4.16
C VAL A 60 12.66 3.76 5.67
N MET A 61 11.63 4.13 6.45
CA MET A 61 11.77 4.28 7.91
C MET A 61 12.15 2.95 8.57
N LEU A 62 11.46 1.86 8.23
CA LEU A 62 11.77 0.53 8.75
C LEU A 62 13.18 0.08 8.34
N GLY A 63 13.57 0.34 7.10
CA GLY A 63 14.91 0.03 6.60
C GLY A 63 16.00 0.74 7.36
N PHE A 64 15.81 2.02 7.63
CA PHE A 64 16.74 2.81 8.41
C PHE A 64 16.92 2.26 9.84
N ILE A 65 15.79 1.98 10.53
CA ILE A 65 15.80 1.45 11.89
C ILE A 65 16.48 0.09 11.95
N LEU A 66 16.10 -0.82 11.04
CA LEU A 66 16.67 -2.17 10.98
C LEU A 66 18.17 -2.13 10.65
N SER A 67 18.59 -1.21 9.78
CA SER A 67 20.00 -1.04 9.43
C SER A 67 20.82 -0.52 10.60
N LEU A 68 20.31 0.42 11.39
CA LEU A 68 20.95 0.88 12.63
C LEU A 68 21.07 -0.25 13.65
N TRP A 69 19.99 -0.97 13.88
CA TRP A 69 19.98 -2.10 14.83
C TRP A 69 20.98 -3.19 14.42
N ALA A 70 20.98 -3.58 13.16
CA ALA A 70 21.91 -4.60 12.67
C ALA A 70 23.35 -4.11 12.71
N ALA A 71 23.60 -2.85 12.36
CA ALA A 71 24.94 -2.26 12.45
C ALA A 71 25.51 -2.29 13.88
N GLN A 72 24.68 -1.99 14.88
CA GLN A 72 25.09 -2.08 16.30
C GLN A 72 25.47 -3.53 16.71
N LYS A 73 24.82 -4.55 16.13
CA LYS A 73 25.13 -5.95 16.40
C LYS A 73 26.37 -6.47 15.66
N ILE A 74 26.63 -5.94 14.46
CA ILE A 74 27.74 -6.40 13.61
C ILE A 74 29.04 -5.64 13.95
N SER A 75 28.95 -4.35 14.25
CA SER A 75 30.09 -3.44 14.52
C SER A 75 31.12 -3.98 15.51
N PRO A 76 30.75 -4.58 16.68
CA PRO A 76 31.73 -5.08 17.63
C PRO A 76 32.63 -6.21 17.11
N ASN A 77 32.20 -6.91 16.06
CA ASN A 77 32.92 -8.05 15.48
C ASN A 77 33.85 -7.64 14.32
N LEU A 78 33.90 -6.35 13.97
CA LEU A 78 34.70 -5.83 12.86
C LEU A 78 35.88 -5.04 13.37
N SER A 79 37.10 -5.43 12.93
CA SER A 79 38.36 -4.72 13.27
C SER A 79 38.75 -3.74 12.16
N ILE A 80 37.86 -2.81 11.84
CA ILE A 80 38.06 -1.80 10.77
C ILE A 80 37.81 -0.39 11.33
N GLU A 81 38.29 0.65 10.65
CA GLU A 81 37.96 2.02 10.99
C GLU A 81 36.44 2.28 10.82
N ASN A 82 35.85 2.94 11.80
CA ASN A 82 34.41 3.26 11.80
C ASN A 82 33.46 2.08 11.51
N PRO A 83 33.56 0.96 12.25
CA PRO A 83 32.86 -0.27 11.95
C PRO A 83 31.34 -0.11 11.95
N LEU A 84 30.81 0.78 12.81
CA LEU A 84 29.38 1.06 12.89
C LEU A 84 28.85 1.74 11.62
N LEU A 85 29.56 2.74 11.09
CA LEU A 85 29.15 3.47 9.89
C LEU A 85 29.19 2.57 8.67
N ILE A 86 30.26 1.79 8.52
CA ILE A 86 30.42 0.86 7.39
C ILE A 86 29.34 -0.23 7.43
N SER A 87 29.11 -0.82 8.61
CA SER A 87 28.05 -1.82 8.79
C SER A 87 26.66 -1.23 8.50
N PHE A 88 26.40 -0.01 8.95
CA PHE A 88 25.13 0.66 8.70
C PHE A 88 24.87 0.87 7.20
N ILE A 89 25.83 1.45 6.48
CA ILE A 89 25.71 1.68 5.04
C ILE A 89 25.51 0.34 4.29
N PHE A 90 26.30 -0.68 4.64
CA PHE A 90 26.19 -1.99 4.01
C PHE A 90 24.81 -2.61 4.20
N VAL A 91 24.29 -2.62 5.44
CA VAL A 91 22.96 -3.19 5.74
C VAL A 91 21.87 -2.33 5.10
N LEU A 92 22.01 -1.02 5.05
CA LEU A 92 21.06 -0.12 4.40
C LEU A 92 20.94 -0.41 2.89
N LEU A 93 22.07 -0.63 2.22
CA LEU A 93 22.08 -1.00 0.80
C LEU A 93 21.42 -2.36 0.54
N LEU A 94 21.72 -3.36 1.38
CA LEU A 94 21.06 -4.66 1.30
C LEU A 94 19.55 -4.54 1.52
N PHE A 95 19.13 -3.79 2.53
CA PHE A 95 17.72 -3.59 2.83
C PHE A 95 16.99 -2.89 1.70
N SER A 96 17.61 -1.89 1.07
CA SER A 96 17.02 -1.16 -0.07
C SER A 96 16.63 -2.11 -1.21
N ASN A 97 17.48 -3.08 -1.55
CA ASN A 97 17.18 -4.08 -2.57
C ASN A 97 16.05 -5.03 -2.16
N ILE A 98 16.08 -5.52 -0.91
CA ILE A 98 15.03 -6.36 -0.34
C ILE A 98 13.70 -5.62 -0.31
N TRP A 99 13.73 -4.34 0.07
CA TRP A 99 12.54 -3.50 0.15
C TRP A 99 11.88 -3.31 -1.21
N THR A 100 12.64 -3.09 -2.27
CA THR A 100 12.11 -2.97 -3.64
C THR A 100 11.27 -4.19 -4.02
N PHE A 101 11.76 -5.39 -3.69
CA PHE A 101 11.03 -6.64 -3.92
C PHE A 101 9.77 -6.72 -3.04
N LEU A 102 9.88 -6.43 -1.74
CA LEU A 102 8.77 -6.46 -0.80
C LEU A 102 7.68 -5.45 -1.17
N ASN A 103 8.06 -4.22 -1.52
CA ASN A 103 7.14 -3.17 -1.96
C ASN A 103 6.28 -3.63 -3.13
N THR A 104 6.90 -4.23 -4.15
CA THR A 104 6.19 -4.79 -5.30
C THR A 104 5.19 -5.87 -4.88
N LYS A 105 5.58 -6.75 -3.94
CA LYS A 105 4.69 -7.80 -3.42
C LYS A 105 3.54 -7.24 -2.59
N ILE A 106 3.79 -6.24 -1.74
CA ILE A 106 2.77 -5.58 -0.93
C ILE A 106 1.75 -4.87 -1.83
N LEU A 107 2.20 -4.09 -2.81
CA LEU A 107 1.32 -3.41 -3.75
C LEU A 107 0.50 -4.40 -4.58
N SER A 108 1.13 -5.47 -5.07
CA SER A 108 0.43 -6.53 -5.79
C SER A 108 -0.62 -7.24 -4.92
N PHE A 109 -0.35 -7.43 -3.63
CA PHE A 109 -1.31 -7.98 -2.67
C PHE A 109 -2.50 -7.04 -2.47
N ILE A 110 -2.24 -5.73 -2.30
CA ILE A 110 -3.29 -4.71 -2.19
C ILE A 110 -4.16 -4.71 -3.45
N ASP A 111 -3.55 -4.76 -4.63
CA ASP A 111 -4.26 -4.80 -5.91
C ASP A 111 -5.15 -6.03 -6.06
N LYS A 112 -4.68 -7.17 -5.60
CA LYS A 112 -5.44 -8.43 -5.65
C LYS A 112 -6.60 -8.44 -4.65
N GLN A 113 -6.39 -7.89 -3.46
CA GLN A 113 -7.39 -7.91 -2.40
C GLN A 113 -8.47 -6.83 -2.57
N PHE A 114 -8.10 -5.69 -3.16
CA PHE A 114 -8.97 -4.54 -3.36
C PHE A 114 -9.08 -4.14 -4.85
N PRO A 115 -9.68 -4.97 -5.70
CA PRO A 115 -9.82 -4.66 -7.12
C PRO A 115 -10.71 -3.44 -7.36
N ASN A 116 -10.41 -2.63 -8.39
CA ASN A 116 -11.21 -1.46 -8.78
C ASN A 116 -12.61 -1.86 -9.23
N VAL A 117 -12.72 -2.97 -9.93
CA VAL A 117 -13.98 -3.52 -10.42
C VAL A 117 -14.22 -4.86 -9.76
N LYS A 118 -15.35 -5.01 -9.09
CA LYS A 118 -15.77 -6.24 -8.48
C LYS A 118 -17.18 -6.57 -8.97
N PHE A 119 -17.32 -7.69 -9.67
CA PHE A 119 -18.63 -8.17 -10.10
C PHE A 119 -19.27 -8.96 -8.97
N TYR A 120 -20.42 -8.51 -8.50
CA TYR A 120 -21.22 -9.22 -7.50
C TYR A 120 -22.36 -9.98 -8.18
N ARG A 121 -22.49 -11.25 -7.88
CA ARG A 121 -23.68 -12.00 -8.20
C ARG A 121 -24.68 -11.80 -7.07
N SER A 122 -25.88 -11.36 -7.39
CA SER A 122 -26.96 -11.08 -6.43
C SER A 122 -27.06 -12.18 -5.36
N GLY A 123 -27.01 -11.81 -4.09
CA GLY A 123 -27.20 -12.70 -2.94
C GLY A 123 -25.99 -12.94 -2.01
N LYS A 124 -24.75 -12.52 -2.39
CA LYS A 124 -23.56 -12.73 -1.54
C LYS A 124 -23.03 -11.45 -0.86
N ASP A 125 -23.74 -10.33 -0.98
CA ASP A 125 -23.20 -9.01 -0.63
C ASP A 125 -22.98 -8.79 0.88
N LYS A 126 -23.86 -9.35 1.73
CA LYS A 126 -23.78 -9.12 3.19
C LYS A 126 -22.54 -9.78 3.83
N ILE A 127 -22.20 -10.99 3.42
CA ILE A 127 -21.05 -11.72 3.99
C ILE A 127 -19.73 -11.06 3.54
N ASN A 128 -19.65 -10.66 2.27
CA ASN A 128 -18.49 -9.99 1.74
C ASN A 128 -18.26 -8.60 2.37
N TRP A 129 -19.33 -7.87 2.71
CA TRP A 129 -19.23 -6.59 3.41
C TRP A 129 -18.64 -6.75 4.82
N VAL A 130 -19.11 -7.74 5.60
CA VAL A 130 -18.59 -8.02 6.95
C VAL A 130 -17.12 -8.43 6.91
N ILE A 131 -16.73 -9.27 5.96
CA ILE A 131 -15.33 -9.71 5.79
C ILE A 131 -14.43 -8.53 5.38
N ASN A 132 -14.89 -7.67 4.47
CA ASN A 132 -14.10 -6.51 4.02
C ASN A 132 -13.95 -5.46 5.12
N VAL A 133 -15.01 -5.12 5.85
CA VAL A 133 -14.97 -4.12 6.93
C VAL A 133 -14.17 -4.66 8.12
N GLY A 134 -14.43 -5.91 8.54
CA GLY A 134 -13.70 -6.56 9.61
C GLY A 134 -12.21 -6.76 9.28
N GLY A 135 -11.91 -7.24 8.07
CA GLY A 135 -10.54 -7.42 7.61
C GLY A 135 -9.76 -6.11 7.53
N THR A 136 -10.39 -5.04 7.03
CA THR A 136 -9.75 -3.70 6.95
C THR A 136 -9.48 -3.12 8.33
N ALA A 137 -10.41 -3.29 9.28
CA ALA A 137 -10.23 -2.83 10.66
C ALA A 137 -9.09 -3.59 11.37
N ILE A 138 -9.00 -4.90 11.21
CA ILE A 138 -7.93 -5.72 11.78
C ILE A 138 -6.57 -5.33 11.19
N ILE A 139 -6.48 -5.18 9.86
CA ILE A 139 -5.24 -4.75 9.19
C ILE A 139 -4.85 -3.35 9.66
N GLY A 140 -5.80 -2.41 9.73
CA GLY A 140 -5.56 -1.05 10.22
C GLY A 140 -5.05 -1.04 11.66
N ALA A 141 -5.66 -1.81 12.56
CA ALA A 141 -5.22 -1.94 13.95
C ALA A 141 -3.83 -2.57 14.06
N ALA A 142 -3.54 -3.61 13.27
CA ALA A 142 -2.21 -4.25 13.22
C ALA A 142 -1.14 -3.27 12.72
N VAL A 143 -1.42 -2.49 11.69
CA VAL A 143 -0.50 -1.46 11.16
C VAL A 143 -0.24 -0.39 12.21
N LEU A 144 -1.27 0.14 12.87
CA LEU A 144 -1.12 1.13 13.93
C LEU A 144 -0.33 0.60 15.13
N TYR A 145 -0.57 -0.66 15.53
CA TYR A 145 0.19 -1.31 16.59
C TYR A 145 1.67 -1.46 16.22
N LEU A 146 1.96 -1.93 15.00
CA LEU A 146 3.33 -2.07 14.51
C LEU A 146 4.04 -0.72 14.39
N LEU A 147 3.36 0.32 13.94
CA LEU A 147 3.89 1.68 13.90
C LEU A 147 4.20 2.19 15.30
N GLY A 148 3.30 2.03 16.27
CA GLY A 148 3.50 2.42 17.66
C GLY A 148 4.71 1.71 18.27
N LYS A 149 4.84 0.41 18.08
CA LYS A 149 6.01 -0.39 18.51
C LYS A 149 7.30 0.06 17.83
N SER A 150 7.25 0.38 16.54
CA SER A 150 8.40 0.88 15.78
C SER A 150 8.89 2.23 16.29
N PHE A 151 7.98 3.15 16.65
CA PHE A 151 8.34 4.44 17.24
C PHE A 151 8.99 4.30 18.63
N THR A 152 8.43 3.42 19.49
CA THR A 152 9.04 3.17 20.82
C THR A 152 10.44 2.57 20.67
N PHE A 153 10.59 1.57 19.81
CA PHE A 153 11.86 0.93 19.50
C PHE A 153 12.90 1.92 18.91
N MET A 154 12.45 2.82 18.04
CA MET A 154 13.30 3.88 17.49
C MET A 154 13.79 4.84 18.59
N GLY A 155 12.91 5.22 19.51
CA GLY A 155 13.28 6.06 20.65
C GLY A 155 14.33 5.40 21.54
N GLU A 156 14.21 4.12 21.82
CA GLU A 156 15.20 3.34 22.62
C GLU A 156 16.55 3.25 21.90
N ILE A 157 16.57 2.98 20.59
CA ILE A 157 17.82 2.90 19.81
C ILE A 157 18.51 4.26 19.72
N LEU A 158 17.76 5.32 19.42
CA LEU A 158 18.32 6.68 19.35
C LEU A 158 18.84 7.13 20.73
N GLY A 159 18.08 6.83 21.80
CA GLY A 159 18.51 7.11 23.16
C GLY A 159 19.80 6.40 23.52
N SER A 160 19.94 5.10 23.21
CA SER A 160 21.16 4.33 23.44
C SER A 160 22.34 4.84 22.61
N PHE A 161 22.09 5.25 21.37
CA PHE A 161 23.10 5.81 20.47
C PHE A 161 23.64 7.15 21.00
N ILE A 162 22.77 8.05 21.44
CA ILE A 162 23.16 9.35 21.99
C ILE A 162 23.96 9.19 23.30
N ASN A 163 23.56 8.22 24.15
CA ASN A 163 24.28 7.96 25.40
C ASN A 163 25.66 7.33 25.18
N ASN A 164 25.87 6.61 24.09
CA ASN A 164 27.20 6.03 23.74
C ASN A 164 28.12 7.01 23.03
N LEU A 165 27.62 8.19 22.64
CA LEU A 165 28.42 9.28 22.04
C LEU A 165 28.97 10.28 23.09
N LYS A 166 28.51 10.18 24.35
CA LYS A 166 29.02 10.93 25.51
C LYS A 166 30.10 10.15 26.23
#